data_ed1147207868ce163210a7c670f4d2d9
#
_entry.id   ed1147207868ce163210a7c670f4d2d9
#
_cell.length_a   1.000
_cell.length_b   1.000
_cell.length_c   1.000
_cell.angle_alpha   90.00
_cell.angle_beta   90.00
_cell.angle_gamma   90.00
#
_symmetry.space_group_name_H-M   'P 1'
#
loop_
_entity.id
_entity.type
_entity.pdbx_description
1 polymer ?
#
loop_
_entity_poly.entity_id
_entity_poly.type
_entity_poly.pdbx_seq_one_letter_code
_entity_poly.pdbx_strand_id
1 'polypeptide(L)'
;MKLDLKRITAVGFFGRDSGWGQYKQTTERIDKILTYMSKTIDFAEIVMVSTYKPKVEGVKHIQIEPFTYIEMNKWCLHEFGNYVNSDYGLHFEDDGFPLNPEL
;
A
#
# COMPACT_ATOMS: atom_id res chain seq x y z
N MET A 1 15.56 14.22 6.44
CA MET A 1 15.31 13.35 7.62
C MET A 1 14.00 12.58 7.41
N LYS A 2 14.01 11.29 7.66
CA LYS A 2 12.80 10.47 7.54
C LYS A 2 11.89 10.66 8.74
N LEU A 3 10.58 10.71 8.48
CA LEU A 3 9.58 10.66 9.54
C LEU A 3 9.59 9.28 10.20
N ASP A 4 9.70 9.23 11.52
CA ASP A 4 9.77 7.95 12.25
C ASP A 4 8.38 7.39 12.53
N LEU A 5 8.02 6.35 11.78
CA LEU A 5 6.77 5.59 11.97
C LEU A 5 7.07 4.09 12.12
N LYS A 6 8.14 3.74 12.83
CA LYS A 6 8.61 2.35 12.99
C LYS A 6 7.65 1.43 13.72
N ARG A 7 6.60 1.96 14.33
CA ARG A 7 5.56 1.16 14.97
C ARG A 7 4.37 0.89 14.06
N ILE A 8 4.45 1.37 12.81
CA ILE A 8 3.36 1.30 11.83
C ILE A 8 3.78 0.47 10.63
N THR A 9 2.93 -0.48 10.24
CA THR A 9 3.05 -1.20 8.97
C THR A 9 2.10 -0.55 7.97
N ALA A 10 2.63 -0.10 6.84
CA ALA A 10 1.81 0.46 5.76
C ALA A 10 1.40 -0.68 4.82
N VAL A 11 0.11 -0.82 4.56
CA VAL A 11 -0.43 -1.89 3.72
C VAL A 11 -1.26 -1.29 2.59
N GLY A 12 -0.93 -1.64 1.35
CA GLY A 12 -1.67 -1.24 0.16
C GLY A 12 -2.25 -2.44 -0.58
N PHE A 13 -3.46 -2.27 -1.11
CA PHE A 13 -4.14 -3.26 -1.94
C PHE A 13 -4.31 -2.68 -3.34
N PHE A 14 -3.63 -3.27 -4.33
CA PHE A 14 -3.64 -2.76 -5.71
C PHE A 14 -3.87 -3.89 -6.71
N GLY A 15 -4.47 -3.54 -7.86
CA GLY A 15 -4.86 -4.52 -8.87
C GLY A 15 -6.36 -4.70 -8.93
N ARG A 16 -7.10 -3.70 -8.48
CA ARG A 16 -8.56 -3.70 -8.55
C ARG A 16 -9.02 -3.82 -9.99
N ASP A 17 -10.04 -4.64 -10.20
CA ASP A 17 -10.71 -4.72 -11.49
C ASP A 17 -11.28 -3.35 -11.86
N SER A 18 -11.02 -2.90 -13.09
CA SER A 18 -11.34 -1.57 -13.58
C SER A 18 -12.83 -1.32 -13.82
N GLY A 19 -13.72 -2.15 -13.25
CA GLY A 19 -15.17 -1.98 -13.36
C GLY A 19 -15.74 -0.69 -12.80
N TRP A 20 -14.89 0.22 -12.34
CA TRP A 20 -15.28 1.52 -11.80
C TRP A 20 -14.99 2.65 -12.79
N GLY A 21 -15.42 2.48 -14.02
CA GLY A 21 -15.44 3.57 -14.96
C GLY A 21 -14.08 4.12 -15.31
N GLN A 22 -13.81 5.36 -14.94
CA GLN A 22 -12.64 6.10 -15.41
C GLN A 22 -11.39 5.96 -14.58
N TYR A 23 -11.46 5.30 -13.43
CA TYR A 23 -10.32 5.21 -12.52
C TYR A 23 -9.39 4.07 -12.91
N LYS A 24 -8.14 4.42 -13.17
CA LYS A 24 -7.10 3.43 -13.47
C LYS A 24 -5.96 3.54 -12.49
N GLN A 25 -5.67 2.43 -11.82
CA GLN A 25 -4.43 2.31 -11.08
C GLN A 25 -3.32 1.95 -12.06
N THR A 26 -2.30 2.78 -12.16
CA THR A 26 -1.14 2.48 -12.99
C THR A 26 0.02 2.02 -12.12
N THR A 27 0.77 1.02 -12.58
CA THR A 27 1.92 0.51 -11.85
C THR A 27 2.98 1.58 -11.66
N GLU A 28 3.17 2.45 -12.66
CA GLU A 28 4.12 3.54 -12.59
C GLU A 28 3.79 4.53 -11.46
N ARG A 29 2.52 4.91 -11.34
CA ARG A 29 2.08 5.82 -10.29
C ARG A 29 2.27 5.22 -8.91
N ILE A 30 1.93 3.94 -8.76
CA ILE A 30 2.05 3.24 -7.49
C ILE A 30 3.52 3.10 -7.11
N ASP A 31 4.41 2.78 -8.04
CA ASP A 31 5.84 2.69 -7.78
C ASP A 31 6.43 4.03 -7.36
N LYS A 32 5.94 5.15 -7.92
CA LYS A 32 6.34 6.49 -7.49
C LYS A 32 5.94 6.78 -6.04
N ILE A 33 4.72 6.40 -5.67
CA ILE A 33 4.21 6.57 -4.31
C ILE A 33 5.04 5.72 -3.33
N LEU A 34 5.30 4.47 -3.66
CA LEU A 34 6.11 3.59 -2.83
C LEU A 34 7.53 4.12 -2.67
N THR A 35 8.12 4.63 -3.75
CA THR A 35 9.45 5.23 -3.70
C THR A 35 9.46 6.44 -2.77
N TYR A 36 8.47 7.31 -2.89
CA TYR A 36 8.33 8.46 -2.00
C TYR A 36 8.23 8.03 -0.55
N MET A 37 7.32 7.09 -0.25
CA MET A 37 7.09 6.62 1.12
C MET A 37 8.34 5.98 1.71
N SER A 38 9.03 5.14 0.95
CA SER A 38 10.22 4.44 1.43
C SER A 38 11.40 5.39 1.69
N LYS A 39 11.49 6.50 0.94
CA LYS A 39 12.57 7.48 1.09
C LYS A 39 12.30 8.51 2.16
N THR A 40 11.05 8.81 2.46
CA THR A 40 10.70 9.93 3.34
C THR A 40 10.15 9.50 4.69
N ILE A 41 9.71 8.26 4.82
CA ILE A 41 9.09 7.74 6.05
C ILE A 41 9.74 6.40 6.41
N ASP A 42 10.03 6.24 7.68
CA ASP A 42 10.65 5.05 8.23
C ASP A 42 9.55 4.19 8.89
N PHE A 43 8.90 3.34 8.08
CA PHE A 43 7.88 2.41 8.56
C PHE A 43 8.52 1.14 9.14
N ALA A 44 7.76 0.42 9.98
CA ALA A 44 8.16 -0.92 10.38
C ALA A 44 8.27 -1.83 9.16
N GLU A 45 7.30 -1.72 8.25
CA GLU A 45 7.26 -2.49 7.01
C GLU A 45 6.30 -1.81 6.04
N ILE A 46 6.56 -1.92 4.74
CA ILE A 46 5.61 -1.57 3.68
C ILE A 46 5.21 -2.87 2.99
N VAL A 47 3.92 -3.17 3.00
CA VAL A 47 3.36 -4.40 2.41
C VAL A 47 2.47 -4.05 1.23
N MET A 48 2.73 -4.68 0.10
CA MET A 48 1.92 -4.56 -1.10
C MET A 48 1.19 -5.86 -1.38
N VAL A 49 -0.12 -5.85 -1.21
CA VAL A 49 -1.01 -6.95 -1.60
C VAL A 49 -1.55 -6.59 -2.98
N SER A 50 -0.99 -7.17 -4.02
CA SER A 50 -1.25 -6.68 -5.38
C SER A 50 -1.11 -7.76 -6.45
N THR A 51 -1.65 -7.45 -7.63
CA THR A 51 -1.60 -8.34 -8.79
C THR A 51 -0.28 -8.25 -9.55
N TYR A 52 0.57 -7.26 -9.22
CA TYR A 52 1.88 -7.11 -9.84
C TYR A 52 2.94 -6.89 -8.76
N LYS A 53 4.17 -7.26 -9.08
CA LYS A 53 5.29 -7.05 -8.16
C LYS A 53 5.83 -5.63 -8.31
N PRO A 54 5.83 -4.81 -7.24
CA PRO A 54 6.39 -3.46 -7.30
C PRO A 54 7.89 -3.50 -7.63
N LYS A 55 8.34 -2.47 -8.36
CA LYS A 55 9.77 -2.31 -8.71
C LYS A 55 10.49 -1.43 -7.70
N VAL A 56 10.16 -1.57 -6.43
CA VAL A 56 10.73 -0.77 -5.34
C VAL A 56 11.31 -1.72 -4.31
N GLU A 57 12.57 -1.52 -3.96
CA GLU A 57 13.24 -2.33 -2.95
C GLU A 57 12.69 -2.05 -1.56
N GLY A 58 12.74 -3.06 -0.69
CA GLY A 58 12.31 -2.91 0.70
C GLY A 58 10.81 -3.02 0.92
N VAL A 59 10.05 -3.34 -0.12
CA VAL A 59 8.61 -3.54 -0.05
C VAL A 59 8.32 -5.03 -0.06
N LYS A 60 7.56 -5.50 0.93
CA LYS A 60 7.10 -6.89 0.98
C LYS A 60 5.93 -7.05 0.03
N HIS A 61 6.01 -8.00 -0.89
CA HIS A 61 4.96 -8.23 -1.87
C HIS A 61 4.21 -9.53 -1.58
N ILE A 62 2.88 -9.44 -1.63
CA ILE A 62 1.98 -10.59 -1.55
C ILE A 62 1.16 -10.62 -2.84
N GLN A 63 1.37 -11.66 -3.64
CA GLN A 63 0.69 -11.81 -4.93
C GLN A 63 -0.74 -12.24 -4.74
N ILE A 64 -1.68 -11.57 -5.42
CA ILE A 64 -3.10 -11.92 -5.43
C ILE A 64 -3.66 -11.83 -6.84
N GLU A 65 -4.85 -12.42 -7.02
CA GLU A 65 -5.61 -12.29 -8.26
C GLU A 65 -6.36 -10.93 -8.27
N PRO A 66 -6.78 -10.44 -9.45
CA PRO A 66 -7.60 -9.25 -9.55
C PRO A 66 -8.84 -9.32 -8.66
N PHE A 67 -9.22 -8.21 -8.08
CA PHE A 67 -10.30 -8.14 -7.11
C PHE A 67 -11.27 -7.01 -7.42
N THR A 68 -12.52 -7.16 -6.96
CA THR A 68 -13.53 -6.12 -7.05
C THR A 68 -13.40 -5.16 -5.86
N TYR A 69 -14.05 -4.01 -5.96
CA TYR A 69 -14.14 -3.05 -4.87
C TYR A 69 -14.76 -3.67 -3.61
N ILE A 70 -15.77 -4.51 -3.79
CA ILE A 70 -16.43 -5.19 -2.67
C ILE A 70 -15.48 -6.17 -1.97
N GLU A 71 -14.71 -6.93 -2.75
CA GLU A 71 -13.71 -7.85 -2.20
C GLU A 71 -12.62 -7.11 -1.43
N MET A 72 -12.17 -5.96 -1.94
CA MET A 72 -11.19 -5.14 -1.25
C MET A 72 -11.71 -4.67 0.11
N ASN A 73 -12.97 -4.23 0.16
CA ASN A 73 -13.57 -3.81 1.42
C ASN A 73 -13.67 -4.95 2.43
N LYS A 74 -13.99 -6.16 1.97
CA LYS A 74 -14.01 -7.34 2.83
C LYS A 74 -12.63 -7.65 3.39
N TRP A 75 -11.59 -7.56 2.56
CA TRP A 75 -10.22 -7.79 3.00
C TRP A 75 -9.79 -6.76 4.04
N CYS A 76 -10.12 -5.49 3.82
CA CYS A 76 -9.80 -4.44 4.79
C CYS A 76 -10.47 -4.68 6.15
N LEU A 77 -11.68 -5.24 6.15
CA LEU A 77 -12.39 -5.52 7.40
C LEU A 77 -11.93 -6.80 8.09
N HIS A 78 -11.62 -7.84 7.33
CA HIS A 78 -11.42 -9.17 7.90
C HIS A 78 -9.97 -9.64 7.89
N GLU A 79 -9.15 -9.17 6.97
CA GLU A 79 -7.81 -9.71 6.75
C GLU A 79 -6.68 -8.68 6.90
N PHE A 80 -7.01 -7.40 6.98
CA PHE A 80 -5.99 -6.34 7.07
C PHE A 80 -4.97 -6.62 8.18
N GLY A 81 -5.44 -7.03 9.34
CA GLY A 81 -4.58 -7.30 10.49
C GLY A 81 -3.57 -8.42 10.24
N ASN A 82 -3.85 -9.33 9.30
CA ASN A 82 -2.94 -10.44 8.99
C ASN A 82 -1.66 -9.96 8.31
N TYR A 83 -1.68 -8.76 7.73
CA TYR A 83 -0.53 -8.18 7.04
C TYR A 83 0.27 -7.22 7.92
N VAL A 84 -0.21 -6.95 9.14
CA VAL A 84 0.41 -6.00 10.06
C VAL A 84 1.21 -6.77 11.10
N ASN A 85 2.54 -6.55 11.11
CA ASN A 85 3.46 -7.18 12.05
C ASN A 85 4.06 -6.18 13.05
N SER A 86 3.34 -5.11 13.33
CA SER A 86 3.74 -4.04 14.23
C SER A 86 2.57 -3.63 15.10
N ASP A 87 2.74 -2.59 15.94
CA ASP A 87 1.69 -2.13 16.85
C ASP A 87 0.47 -1.57 16.12
N TYR A 88 0.67 -0.96 14.95
CA TYR A 88 -0.38 -0.30 14.20
C TYR A 88 -0.28 -0.61 12.71
N GLY A 89 -1.43 -0.57 12.03
CA GLY A 89 -1.50 -0.68 10.58
C GLY A 89 -2.04 0.58 9.96
N LEU A 90 -1.51 0.95 8.80
CA LEU A 90 -1.98 2.06 7.99
C LEU A 90 -2.33 1.56 6.60
N HIS A 91 -3.59 1.68 6.21
CA HIS A 91 -4.04 1.37 4.85
C HIS A 91 -3.78 2.60 3.97
N PHE A 92 -3.05 2.43 2.89
CA PHE A 92 -2.83 3.50 1.92
C PHE A 92 -3.31 3.09 0.54
N GLU A 93 -3.63 4.09 -0.27
CA GLU A 93 -4.05 3.92 -1.66
C GLU A 93 -3.31 4.94 -2.52
N ASP A 94 -3.48 4.87 -3.84
CA ASP A 94 -2.83 5.80 -4.76
C ASP A 94 -3.42 7.21 -4.73
N ASP A 95 -4.60 7.37 -4.16
CA ASP A 95 -5.24 8.68 -3.92
C ASP A 95 -5.27 9.06 -2.43
N GLY A 96 -4.65 8.26 -1.57
CA GLY A 96 -4.58 8.53 -0.14
C GLY A 96 -3.38 7.84 0.47
N PHE A 97 -2.27 8.56 0.64
CA PHE A 97 -1.05 8.03 1.22
C PHE A 97 -0.39 9.08 2.11
N PRO A 98 0.42 8.63 3.10
CA PRO A 98 1.02 9.58 4.04
C PRO A 98 2.13 10.40 3.39
N LEU A 99 2.19 11.67 3.77
CA LEU A 99 3.24 12.60 3.36
C LEU A 99 4.10 12.93 4.57
N ASN A 100 5.37 13.18 4.32
CA ASN A 100 6.26 13.73 5.33
C ASN A 100 6.09 15.25 5.31
N PRO A 101 5.54 15.88 6.37
CA PRO A 101 5.24 17.32 6.34
C PRO A 101 6.48 18.22 6.36
N GLU A 102 7.67 17.64 6.60
CA GLU A 102 8.92 18.39 6.62
C GLU A 102 9.62 18.45 5.25
N LEU A 103 8.99 17.88 4.23
CA LEU A 103 9.56 17.86 2.88
C LEU A 103 8.81 18.73 1.89
#